data_5331ad9c266ec3dffa7a5f3e6ffca538
#
_entry.id   5331ad9c266ec3dffa7a5f3e6ffca538
#
_cell.length_a   1.000
_cell.length_b   1.000
_cell.length_c   1.000
_cell.angle_alpha   90.00
_cell.angle_beta   90.00
_cell.angle_gamma   90.00
#
_symmetry.space_group_name_H-M   'P 1'
#
loop_
_entity.id
_entity.type
_entity.pdbx_description
1 polymer ?
#
loop_
_entity_poly.entity_id
_entity_poly.type
_entity_poly.pdbx_seq_one_letter_code
_entity_poly.pdbx_strand_id
1 'polypeptide(L)' 'MTAARECDSVRTTTDIVSDDGRTIPAGMRGAVLDAKPNGTCLAEFAFTPQTEETDGDFVQAVLTEGQYEIIQD' A
#
# COMPACT_ATOMS: atom_id res chain seq x y z
N MET A 1 -2.92 -2.40 19.45
CA MET A 1 -2.43 -2.17 18.10
C MET A 1 -3.59 -1.75 17.21
N THR A 2 -3.39 -0.71 16.41
CA THR A 2 -4.46 -0.13 15.61
C THR A 2 -4.45 -0.76 14.22
N ALA A 3 -5.59 -1.28 13.77
CA ALA A 3 -5.72 -1.79 12.41
C ALA A 3 -5.75 -0.64 11.40
N ALA A 4 -5.31 -0.90 10.18
CA ALA A 4 -5.38 0.07 9.10
C ALA A 4 -6.84 0.42 8.79
N ARG A 5 -7.05 1.66 8.35
CA ARG A 5 -8.36 2.18 7.94
C ARG A 5 -8.25 2.74 6.54
N GLU A 6 -9.40 2.93 5.90
CA GLU A 6 -9.45 3.62 4.62
C GLU A 6 -8.78 4.99 4.76
N CYS A 7 -8.06 5.38 3.72
CA CYS A 7 -7.32 6.65 3.64
C CYS A 7 -6.11 6.77 4.55
N ASP A 8 -5.79 5.74 5.34
CA ASP A 8 -4.53 5.73 6.07
C ASP A 8 -3.36 5.57 5.08
N SER A 9 -2.22 6.14 5.44
CA SER A 9 -0.96 5.86 4.75
C SER A 9 -0.25 4.73 5.43
N VAL A 10 0.37 3.86 4.64
CA VAL A 10 1.13 2.71 5.14
C VAL A 10 2.50 2.67 4.47
N ARG A 11 3.42 1.99 5.13
CA ARG A 11 4.73 1.68 4.56
C ARG A 11 4.94 0.18 4.65
N THR A 12 5.38 -0.44 3.55
CA THR A 12 5.67 -1.87 3.57
C THR A 12 6.88 -2.15 4.45
N THR A 13 6.84 -3.26 5.17
CA THR A 13 7.95 -3.70 6.02
C THR A 13 8.77 -4.79 5.35
N THR A 14 8.28 -5.33 4.25
CA THR A 14 8.94 -6.38 3.47
C THR A 14 8.55 -6.21 2.00
N ASP A 15 9.25 -6.88 1.11
CA ASP A 15 8.88 -6.86 -0.30
C ASP A 15 7.54 -7.57 -0.50
N ILE A 16 6.68 -6.97 -1.29
CA ILE A 16 5.32 -7.45 -1.55
C ILE A 16 5.17 -7.65 -3.06
N VAL A 17 4.47 -8.70 -3.45
CA VAL A 17 4.10 -8.89 -4.86
C VAL A 17 2.72 -8.29 -5.07
N SER A 18 2.59 -7.39 -6.03
CA SER A 18 1.32 -6.74 -6.35
C SER A 18 0.38 -7.71 -7.07
N ASP A 19 -0.87 -7.28 -7.25
CA ASP A 19 -1.89 -8.10 -7.92
C ASP A 19 -1.56 -8.37 -9.40
N ASP A 20 -0.72 -7.53 -10.01
CA ASP A 20 -0.27 -7.72 -11.40
C ASP A 20 1.12 -8.40 -11.49
N GLY A 21 1.66 -8.88 -10.37
CA GLY A 21 2.91 -9.63 -10.34
C GLY A 21 4.17 -8.78 -10.20
N ARG A 22 4.06 -7.48 -10.03
CA ARG A 22 5.23 -6.61 -9.83
C ARG A 22 5.63 -6.57 -8.36
N THR A 23 6.91 -6.37 -8.11
CA THR A 23 7.43 -6.30 -6.74
C THR A 23 7.34 -4.88 -6.21
N ILE A 24 6.71 -4.75 -5.04
CA ILE A 24 6.69 -3.51 -4.27
C ILE A 24 7.77 -3.64 -3.21
N PRO A 25 8.85 -2.85 -3.27
CA PRO A 25 9.97 -3.02 -2.33
C PRO A 25 9.57 -2.62 -0.91
N ALA A 26 10.25 -3.20 0.07
CA ALA A 26 10.10 -2.82 1.47
C ALA A 26 10.40 -1.33 1.63
N GLY A 27 9.65 -0.66 2.51
CA GLY A 27 9.81 0.76 2.77
C GLY A 27 9.03 1.68 1.84
N MET A 28 8.23 1.11 0.93
CA MET A 28 7.43 1.91 0.01
C MET A 28 6.15 2.38 0.68
N ARG A 29 5.82 3.66 0.48
CA ARG A 29 4.61 4.26 1.01
C ARG A 29 3.42 4.00 0.08
N GLY A 30 2.28 3.69 0.68
CA GLY A 30 1.05 3.49 -0.07
C GLY A 30 -0.15 4.03 0.69
N ALA A 31 -1.32 3.97 0.07
CA ALA A 31 -2.57 4.42 0.66
C ALA A 31 -3.56 3.25 0.77
N VAL A 32 -4.24 3.15 1.90
CA VAL A 32 -5.22 2.10 2.14
C VAL A 32 -6.50 2.43 1.38
N LEU A 33 -6.93 1.52 0.52
CA LEU A 33 -8.18 1.63 -0.22
C LEU A 33 -9.33 0.93 0.50
N ASP A 34 -9.04 -0.19 1.16
CA ASP A 34 -10.05 -0.96 1.86
C ASP A 34 -9.38 -1.69 3.02
N ALA A 35 -9.96 -1.60 4.19
CA ALA A 35 -9.42 -2.24 5.39
C ALA A 35 -10.38 -3.33 5.87
N LYS A 36 -9.81 -4.48 6.26
CA LYS A 36 -10.56 -5.62 6.78
C LYS A 36 -10.38 -5.71 8.29
N PRO A 37 -11.36 -6.29 9.01
CA PRO A 37 -11.29 -6.36 10.48
C PRO A 37 -10.11 -7.16 11.03
N ASN A 38 -9.54 -8.06 10.25
CA ASN A 38 -8.46 -8.95 10.69
C ASN A 38 -7.06 -8.36 10.50
N GLY A 39 -6.95 -7.07 10.20
CA GLY A 39 -5.66 -6.42 9.95
C GLY A 39 -5.17 -6.51 8.52
N THR A 40 -5.89 -7.24 7.66
CA THR A 40 -5.59 -7.29 6.22
C THR A 40 -6.14 -6.04 5.56
N CYS A 41 -5.42 -5.47 4.60
CA CYS A 41 -5.91 -4.31 3.87
C CYS A 41 -5.50 -4.37 2.40
N LEU A 42 -6.29 -3.70 1.57
CA LEU A 42 -5.93 -3.45 0.18
C LEU A 42 -5.30 -2.06 0.11
N ALA A 43 -4.09 -1.97 -0.41
CA ALA A 43 -3.37 -0.71 -0.51
C ALA A 43 -2.95 -0.45 -1.95
N GLU A 44 -2.88 0.82 -2.32
CA GLU A 44 -2.42 1.26 -3.62
C GLU A 44 -1.07 1.94 -3.46
N PHE A 45 -0.15 1.62 -4.36
CA PHE A 45 1.20 2.18 -4.38
C PHE A 45 1.46 2.83 -5.73
N ALA A 46 2.15 3.95 -5.74
CA ALA A 46 2.52 4.64 -6.98
C ALA A 46 4.00 4.39 -7.27
N PHE A 47 4.29 3.69 -8.35
CA PHE A 47 5.66 3.61 -8.86
C PHE A 47 6.02 4.90 -9.59
N THR A 48 5.05 5.47 -10.31
CA THR A 48 5.21 6.76 -10.96
C THR A 48 4.01 7.62 -10.59
N PRO A 49 4.19 8.77 -9.96
CA PRO A 49 3.07 9.62 -9.59
C PRO A 49 2.39 10.20 -10.82
N GLN A 50 1.10 10.46 -10.69
CA GLN A 50 0.32 11.13 -11.72
C GLN A 50 0.76 12.58 -11.82
N THR A 51 0.97 13.06 -13.05
CA THR A 51 1.31 14.46 -13.34
C THR A 51 0.48 14.92 -14.53
N GLU A 52 0.66 16.19 -14.95
CA GLU A 52 0.01 16.70 -16.15
C GLU A 52 0.48 15.98 -17.42
N GLU A 53 1.68 15.40 -17.38
CA GLU A 53 2.31 14.78 -18.55
C GLU A 53 2.17 13.27 -18.55
N THR A 54 1.77 12.65 -17.44
CA THR A 54 1.64 11.20 -17.32
C THR A 54 0.47 10.84 -16.42
N ASP A 55 -0.20 9.74 -16.76
CA ASP A 55 -1.28 9.19 -15.95
C ASP A 55 -0.77 8.50 -14.68
N GLY A 56 0.53 8.35 -14.55
CA GLY A 56 1.12 7.65 -13.42
C GLY A 56 1.13 6.14 -13.62
N ASP A 57 1.78 5.45 -12.67
CA ASP A 57 1.86 3.99 -12.67
C ASP A 57 1.56 3.51 -11.26
N PHE A 58 0.37 2.94 -11.08
CA PHE A 58 -0.13 2.52 -9.78
C PHE A 58 -0.32 1.02 -9.76
N VAL A 59 -0.10 0.42 -8.59
CA VAL A 59 -0.37 -0.99 -8.37
C VAL A 59 -1.12 -1.14 -7.06
N GLN A 60 -1.85 -2.24 -6.93
CA GLN A 60 -2.57 -2.59 -5.72
C GLN A 60 -2.05 -3.91 -5.18
N ALA A 61 -2.08 -4.05 -3.87
CA ALA A 61 -1.71 -5.30 -3.23
C ALA A 61 -2.50 -5.48 -1.95
N VAL A 62 -2.78 -6.74 -1.63
CA VAL A 62 -3.37 -7.09 -0.34
C VAL A 62 -2.23 -7.30 0.64
N LEU A 63 -2.27 -6.57 1.74
CA LEU A 63 -1.25 -6.65 2.78
C LEU A 63 -1.84 -7.33 4.01
N THR A 64 -1.09 -8.25 4.59
CA THR A 64 -1.45 -8.87 5.87
C THR A 64 -0.74 -8.14 7.00
N GLU A 65 -1.25 -8.32 8.21
CA GLU A 65 -0.61 -7.78 9.41
C GLU A 65 0.84 -8.25 9.46
N GLY A 66 1.78 -7.34 9.72
CA GLY A 66 3.20 -7.63 9.71
C GLY A 66 3.90 -7.27 8.41
N GLN A 67 3.16 -7.07 7.33
CA GLN A 67 3.72 -6.65 6.05
C GLN A 67 3.70 -5.14 5.85
N TYR A 68 3.10 -4.41 6.78
CA TYR A 68 2.99 -2.96 6.71
C TYR A 68 2.99 -2.35 8.10
N GLU A 69 3.30 -1.07 8.14
CA GLU A 69 3.10 -0.24 9.33
C GLU A 69 2.29 1.00 8.93
N ILE A 70 1.47 1.49 9.85
CA ILE A 70 0.67 2.69 9.60
C ILE A 70 1.55 3.90 9.80
N ILE A 71 1.55 4.81 8.83
CA ILE A 71 2.29 6.07 8.91
C ILE A 71 1.34 7.12 9.45
N GLN A 72 1.72 7.76 10.54
CA GLN A 72 0.98 8.88 11.10
C GLN A 72 1.74 10.16 10.81
N ASP A 73 1.11 11.03 10.06
CA ASP A 73 1.68 12.33 9.71
C ASP A 73 1.32 13.38 10.75
#